data_9ff0e58ffb592f123ef3b43e58054573
#
_entry.id   9ff0e58ffb592f123ef3b43e58054573
#
_cell.length_a   1.000
_cell.length_b   1.000
_cell.length_c   1.000
_cell.angle_alpha   90.00
_cell.angle_beta   90.00
_cell.angle_gamma   90.00
#
_symmetry.space_group_name_H-M   'P 1'
#
loop_
_entity.id
_entity.type
_entity.pdbx_description
1 polymer ?
#
loop_
_entity_poly.entity_id
_entity_poly.type
_entity_poly.pdbx_seq_one_letter_code
_entity_poly.pdbx_strand_id
1 'polypeptide(L)'
;MTRYSPSVDQAIRQTASRYGLPESYLYRVAQVESGGNPNARNPRSSAGGLYQFIDSTAKQYGLQDRFDPIQAADAMGRLTLDNRNHLSRLLGRAPSEAELYLAHQQGAGGAARLLQNPHANAAQIVGSNAVGLNGGNNAMRASDFVNRVLQMYGGQPHRASPIAHGGIRNRDNLLEVLRALLASQEEASEKEESDEDDNPLMTPFMRAFYGPFYRS
;
A
#
# COMPACT_ATOMS: atom_id res chain seq x y z
N MET A 1 11.84 -23.97 -12.19
CA MET A 1 12.96 -23.02 -11.99
C MET A 1 12.39 -21.81 -11.26
N THR A 2 12.93 -21.45 -10.11
CA THR A 2 12.52 -20.28 -9.35
C THR A 2 12.87 -19.02 -10.15
N ARG A 3 11.90 -18.11 -10.28
CA ARG A 3 12.01 -16.86 -11.06
C ARG A 3 12.92 -15.83 -10.38
N TYR A 4 13.30 -16.10 -9.12
CA TYR A 4 14.04 -15.21 -8.23
C TYR A 4 15.41 -15.78 -7.90
N SER A 5 16.36 -14.91 -7.51
CA SER A 5 17.64 -15.38 -6.98
C SER A 5 17.44 -16.18 -5.70
N PRO A 6 18.35 -17.11 -5.37
CA PRO A 6 18.23 -17.90 -4.13
C PRO A 6 18.14 -17.04 -2.87
N SER A 7 18.83 -15.91 -2.82
CA SER A 7 18.78 -14.97 -1.67
C SER A 7 17.43 -14.29 -1.53
N VAL A 8 16.80 -13.89 -2.63
CA VAL A 8 15.45 -13.29 -2.64
C VAL A 8 14.41 -14.35 -2.24
N ASP A 9 14.49 -15.56 -2.80
CA ASP A 9 13.58 -16.65 -2.45
C ASP A 9 13.65 -16.99 -0.96
N GLN A 10 14.86 -17.13 -0.42
CA GLN A 10 15.08 -17.37 1.01
C GLN A 10 14.51 -16.24 1.88
N ALA A 11 14.78 -14.97 1.53
CA ALA A 11 14.29 -13.81 2.27
C ALA A 11 12.77 -13.77 2.34
N ILE A 12 12.09 -14.02 1.21
CA ILE A 12 10.63 -14.04 1.15
C ILE A 12 10.05 -15.16 2.01
N ARG A 13 10.57 -16.40 1.91
CA ARG A 13 10.09 -17.54 2.70
C ARG A 13 10.29 -17.34 4.20
N GLN A 14 11.45 -16.85 4.59
CA GLN A 14 11.74 -16.56 6.00
C GLN A 14 10.80 -15.49 6.56
N THR A 15 10.55 -14.43 5.80
CA THR A 15 9.63 -13.36 6.20
C THR A 15 8.19 -13.87 6.29
N ALA A 16 7.74 -14.64 5.30
CA ALA A 16 6.41 -15.24 5.29
C ALA A 16 6.18 -16.10 6.54
N SER A 17 7.14 -16.97 6.84
CA SER A 17 7.12 -17.84 8.03
C SER A 17 7.14 -17.03 9.33
N ARG A 18 8.02 -16.03 9.44
CA ARG A 18 8.18 -15.20 10.65
C ARG A 18 6.92 -14.44 11.02
N TYR A 19 6.23 -13.86 10.02
CA TYR A 19 5.10 -12.96 10.23
C TYR A 19 3.73 -13.60 9.93
N GLY A 20 3.69 -14.89 9.57
CA GLY A 20 2.45 -15.58 9.20
C GLY A 20 1.76 -14.91 8.01
N LEU A 21 2.54 -14.52 7.00
CA LEU A 21 2.07 -13.91 5.77
C LEU A 21 2.07 -14.92 4.62
N PRO A 22 1.14 -14.82 3.66
CA PRO A 22 1.19 -15.64 2.45
C PRO A 22 2.47 -15.35 1.66
N GLU A 23 3.23 -16.39 1.31
CA GLU A 23 4.38 -16.26 0.40
C GLU A 23 3.96 -15.64 -0.94
N SER A 24 2.78 -16.06 -1.45
CA SER A 24 2.19 -15.53 -2.69
C SER A 24 2.09 -14.01 -2.70
N TYR A 25 1.68 -13.42 -1.59
CA TYR A 25 1.59 -11.97 -1.44
C TYR A 25 2.96 -11.31 -1.57
N LEU A 26 3.96 -11.76 -0.80
CA LEU A 26 5.29 -11.17 -0.80
C LEU A 26 5.99 -11.31 -2.16
N TYR A 27 5.88 -12.47 -2.79
CA TYR A 27 6.37 -12.68 -4.16
C TYR A 27 5.68 -11.76 -5.16
N ARG A 28 4.37 -11.62 -5.06
CA ARG A 28 3.61 -10.77 -5.98
C ARG A 28 3.98 -9.31 -5.85
N VAL A 29 4.10 -8.79 -4.63
CA VAL A 29 4.54 -7.41 -4.40
C VAL A 29 5.96 -7.21 -4.93
N ALA A 30 6.91 -8.09 -4.64
CA ALA A 30 8.27 -8.03 -5.19
C ALA A 30 8.27 -8.01 -6.73
N GLN A 31 7.38 -8.81 -7.36
CA GLN A 31 7.25 -8.83 -8.81
C GLN A 31 6.73 -7.50 -9.36
N VAL A 32 5.73 -6.91 -8.71
CA VAL A 32 5.12 -5.63 -9.14
C VAL A 32 6.08 -4.47 -8.92
N GLU A 33 6.79 -4.43 -7.79
CA GLU A 33 7.65 -3.31 -7.40
C GLU A 33 8.99 -3.27 -8.15
N SER A 34 9.61 -4.42 -8.39
CA SER A 34 10.98 -4.47 -8.92
C SER A 34 11.22 -5.55 -9.97
N GLY A 35 10.19 -6.32 -10.35
CA GLY A 35 10.40 -7.54 -11.13
C GLY A 35 11.17 -8.62 -10.37
N GLY A 36 11.29 -8.50 -9.05
CA GLY A 36 12.09 -9.39 -8.20
C GLY A 36 13.58 -9.03 -8.13
N ASN A 37 13.96 -7.82 -8.59
CA ASN A 37 15.34 -7.35 -8.57
C ASN A 37 15.66 -6.59 -7.26
N PRO A 38 16.52 -7.13 -6.36
CA PRO A 38 16.85 -6.45 -5.13
C PRO A 38 17.71 -5.20 -5.33
N ASN A 39 18.32 -5.02 -6.51
CA ASN A 39 19.15 -3.85 -6.83
C ASN A 39 18.39 -2.79 -7.66
N ALA A 40 17.07 -2.93 -7.80
CA ALA A 40 16.27 -1.97 -8.55
C ALA A 40 16.35 -0.58 -7.92
N ARG A 41 16.51 0.45 -8.77
CA ARG A 41 16.57 1.86 -8.37
C ARG A 41 15.58 2.64 -9.20
N ASN A 42 14.85 3.54 -8.55
CA ASN A 42 14.02 4.50 -9.27
C ASN A 42 14.83 5.77 -9.57
N PRO A 43 15.00 6.15 -10.84
CA PRO A 43 15.79 7.33 -11.19
C PRO A 43 15.11 8.66 -10.81
N ARG A 44 13.84 8.63 -10.37
CA ARG A 44 13.03 9.81 -10.10
C ARG A 44 12.61 9.97 -8.64
N SER A 45 13.01 9.04 -7.77
CA SER A 45 12.68 9.06 -6.35
C SER A 45 13.74 8.33 -5.54
N SER A 46 13.69 8.45 -4.20
CA SER A 46 14.55 7.73 -3.27
C SER A 46 14.31 6.22 -3.21
N ALA A 47 13.33 5.72 -3.92
CA ALA A 47 12.93 4.33 -3.80
C ALA A 47 13.91 3.35 -4.42
N GLY A 48 14.08 2.22 -3.75
CA GLY A 48 15.00 1.19 -4.20
C GLY A 48 14.76 -0.17 -3.56
N GLY A 49 15.48 -1.14 -4.08
CA GLY A 49 15.48 -2.51 -3.60
C GLY A 49 14.29 -3.34 -4.08
N LEU A 50 14.18 -4.54 -3.50
CA LEU A 50 13.19 -5.55 -3.86
C LEU A 50 11.74 -5.04 -3.78
N TYR A 51 11.43 -4.24 -2.77
CA TYR A 51 10.09 -3.71 -2.46
C TYR A 51 9.99 -2.19 -2.64
N GLN A 52 10.98 -1.58 -3.26
CA GLN A 52 11.00 -0.18 -3.61
C GLN A 52 10.70 0.76 -2.42
N PHE A 53 11.34 0.53 -1.28
CA PHE A 53 11.22 1.42 -0.12
C PHE A 53 11.77 2.81 -0.41
N ILE A 54 10.99 3.84 -0.11
CA ILE A 54 11.42 5.23 -0.06
C ILE A 54 12.11 5.53 1.28
N ASP A 55 12.85 6.63 1.37
CA ASP A 55 13.66 6.96 2.56
C ASP A 55 12.83 7.08 3.84
N SER A 56 11.68 7.76 3.78
CA SER A 56 10.80 7.92 4.94
C SER A 56 10.28 6.57 5.47
N THR A 57 9.80 5.69 4.58
CA THR A 57 9.30 4.37 4.97
C THR A 57 10.45 3.46 5.44
N ALA A 58 11.63 3.51 4.79
CA ALA A 58 12.80 2.78 5.23
C ALA A 58 13.20 3.18 6.66
N LYS A 59 13.23 4.49 6.95
CA LYS A 59 13.49 5.02 8.29
C LYS A 59 12.45 4.56 9.31
N GLN A 60 11.17 4.65 8.96
CA GLN A 60 10.05 4.24 9.83
C GLN A 60 10.17 2.78 10.27
N TYR A 61 10.58 1.89 9.36
CA TYR A 61 10.74 0.46 9.64
C TYR A 61 12.17 0.07 10.02
N GLY A 62 13.09 1.02 10.25
CA GLY A 62 14.47 0.74 10.64
C GLY A 62 15.26 -0.04 9.59
N LEU A 63 14.91 0.13 8.31
CA LEU A 63 15.56 -0.54 7.18
C LEU A 63 16.89 0.16 6.88
N GLN A 64 18.02 -0.47 7.21
CA GLN A 64 19.35 0.10 7.04
C GLN A 64 19.84 -0.01 5.58
N ASP A 65 19.61 -1.15 4.96
CA ASP A 65 19.95 -1.40 3.55
C ASP A 65 18.76 -1.99 2.80
N ARG A 66 18.12 -1.17 1.95
CA ARG A 66 16.99 -1.58 1.12
C ARG A 66 17.37 -2.49 -0.03
N PHE A 67 18.67 -2.62 -0.34
CA PHE A 67 19.19 -3.49 -1.38
C PHE A 67 19.56 -4.88 -0.85
N ASP A 68 19.66 -5.05 0.47
CA ASP A 68 19.71 -6.35 1.12
C ASP A 68 18.32 -7.00 1.10
N PRO A 69 18.12 -8.10 0.36
CA PRO A 69 16.81 -8.72 0.23
C PRO A 69 16.25 -9.22 1.57
N ILE A 70 17.10 -9.61 2.54
CA ILE A 70 16.66 -10.09 3.85
C ILE A 70 16.09 -8.93 4.66
N GLN A 71 16.80 -7.82 4.74
CA GLN A 71 16.33 -6.63 5.46
C GLN A 71 15.08 -6.04 4.80
N ALA A 72 15.06 -5.94 3.47
CA ALA A 72 13.92 -5.41 2.72
C ALA A 72 12.67 -6.29 2.90
N ALA A 73 12.82 -7.62 2.86
CA ALA A 73 11.71 -8.54 3.08
C ALA A 73 11.19 -8.46 4.52
N ASP A 74 12.07 -8.38 5.52
CA ASP A 74 11.68 -8.23 6.92
C ASP A 74 10.91 -6.92 7.16
N ALA A 75 11.37 -5.79 6.63
CA ALA A 75 10.68 -4.52 6.69
C ALA A 75 9.31 -4.58 6.00
N MET A 76 9.23 -5.24 4.83
CA MET A 76 7.97 -5.46 4.12
C MET A 76 7.00 -6.33 4.92
N GLY A 77 7.50 -7.34 5.61
CA GLY A 77 6.71 -8.18 6.50
C GLY A 77 6.05 -7.38 7.62
N ARG A 78 6.82 -6.50 8.29
CA ARG A 78 6.31 -5.61 9.35
C ARG A 78 5.29 -4.62 8.81
N LEU A 79 5.59 -3.93 7.73
CA LEU A 79 4.66 -3.01 7.06
C LEU A 79 3.34 -3.71 6.69
N THR A 80 3.42 -4.92 6.13
CA THR A 80 2.23 -5.70 5.76
C THR A 80 1.41 -6.09 6.99
N LEU A 81 2.07 -6.45 8.08
CA LEU A 81 1.41 -6.80 9.32
C LEU A 81 0.65 -5.60 9.93
N ASP A 82 1.29 -4.43 9.95
CA ASP A 82 0.68 -3.19 10.41
C ASP A 82 -0.53 -2.81 9.56
N ASN A 83 -0.38 -2.84 8.24
CA ASN A 83 -1.48 -2.59 7.30
C ASN A 83 -2.62 -3.60 7.49
N ARG A 84 -2.30 -4.89 7.66
CA ARG A 84 -3.31 -5.94 7.91
C ARG A 84 -4.10 -5.68 9.18
N ASN A 85 -3.40 -5.38 10.27
CA ASN A 85 -4.02 -5.13 11.57
C ASN A 85 -4.89 -3.87 11.54
N HIS A 86 -4.38 -2.79 10.96
CA HIS A 86 -5.11 -1.53 10.85
C HIS A 86 -6.34 -1.68 9.94
N LEU A 87 -6.15 -2.22 8.74
CA LEU A 87 -7.22 -2.39 7.76
C LEU A 87 -8.30 -3.37 8.28
N SER A 88 -7.91 -4.43 9.00
CA SER A 88 -8.86 -5.36 9.63
C SER A 88 -9.75 -4.66 10.65
N ARG A 89 -9.20 -3.79 11.48
CA ARG A 89 -9.99 -3.01 12.47
C ARG A 89 -10.97 -2.08 11.76
N LEU A 90 -10.53 -1.37 10.74
CA LEU A 90 -11.36 -0.41 10.00
C LEU A 90 -12.47 -1.10 9.20
N LEU A 91 -12.21 -2.27 8.62
CA LEU A 91 -13.18 -3.02 7.82
C LEU A 91 -14.07 -3.96 8.64
N GLY A 92 -13.69 -4.28 9.88
CA GLY A 92 -14.38 -5.27 10.71
C GLY A 92 -14.22 -6.71 10.19
N ARG A 93 -13.25 -6.97 9.30
CA ARG A 93 -12.95 -8.29 8.72
C ARG A 93 -11.49 -8.37 8.28
N ALA A 94 -11.00 -9.58 8.04
CA ALA A 94 -9.69 -9.76 7.43
C ALA A 94 -9.67 -9.20 5.99
N PRO A 95 -8.64 -8.42 5.61
CA PRO A 95 -8.45 -7.97 4.24
C PRO A 95 -7.93 -9.11 3.36
N SER A 96 -8.29 -9.09 2.08
CA SER A 96 -7.68 -9.93 1.06
C SER A 96 -6.25 -9.46 0.75
N GLU A 97 -5.44 -10.31 0.09
CA GLU A 97 -4.09 -9.93 -0.37
C GLU A 97 -4.12 -8.69 -1.29
N ALA A 98 -5.11 -8.58 -2.16
CA ALA A 98 -5.26 -7.45 -3.06
C ALA A 98 -5.63 -6.15 -2.29
N GLU A 99 -6.43 -6.25 -1.23
CA GLU A 99 -6.74 -5.13 -0.35
C GLU A 99 -5.54 -4.74 0.52
N LEU A 100 -4.69 -5.68 0.92
CA LEU A 100 -3.39 -5.39 1.53
C LEU A 100 -2.46 -4.65 0.57
N TYR A 101 -2.48 -5.00 -0.71
CA TYR A 101 -1.74 -4.26 -1.72
C TYR A 101 -2.30 -2.84 -1.92
N LEU A 102 -3.63 -2.67 -1.89
CA LEU A 102 -4.24 -1.34 -1.88
C LEU A 102 -3.77 -0.52 -0.66
N ALA A 103 -3.69 -1.15 0.53
CA ALA A 103 -3.17 -0.49 1.72
C ALA A 103 -1.66 -0.19 1.64
N HIS A 104 -0.89 -1.04 0.98
CA HIS A 104 0.52 -0.75 0.67
C HIS A 104 0.66 0.50 -0.20
N GLN A 105 -0.26 0.70 -1.14
CA GLN A 105 -0.26 1.83 -2.09
C GLN A 105 -0.81 3.13 -1.49
N GLN A 106 -1.88 3.06 -0.69
CA GLN A 106 -2.69 4.20 -0.29
C GLN A 106 -2.67 4.43 1.23
N GLY A 107 -1.87 3.65 1.97
CA GLY A 107 -1.99 3.54 3.41
C GLY A 107 -3.27 2.81 3.84
N ALA A 108 -3.28 2.21 5.03
CA ALA A 108 -4.43 1.45 5.52
C ALA A 108 -5.69 2.30 5.69
N GLY A 109 -5.55 3.55 6.14
CA GLY A 109 -6.66 4.49 6.29
C GLY A 109 -7.28 4.90 4.94
N GLY A 110 -6.44 5.21 3.95
CA GLY A 110 -6.87 5.53 2.57
C GLY A 110 -7.58 4.35 1.93
N ALA A 111 -7.00 3.16 2.03
CA ALA A 111 -7.59 1.93 1.52
C ALA A 111 -8.96 1.64 2.14
N ALA A 112 -9.08 1.76 3.48
CA ALA A 112 -10.36 1.55 4.16
C ALA A 112 -11.43 2.52 3.68
N ARG A 113 -11.10 3.82 3.59
CA ARG A 113 -12.06 4.84 3.11
C ARG A 113 -12.51 4.59 1.67
N LEU A 114 -11.60 4.18 0.79
CA LEU A 114 -11.95 3.82 -0.59
C LEU A 114 -12.90 2.62 -0.63
N LEU A 115 -12.62 1.57 0.14
CA LEU A 115 -13.43 0.34 0.19
C LEU A 115 -14.80 0.57 0.80
N GLN A 116 -14.91 1.45 1.81
CA GLN A 116 -16.15 1.76 2.51
C GLN A 116 -17.04 2.77 1.76
N ASN A 117 -16.45 3.56 0.84
CA ASN A 117 -17.17 4.61 0.11
C ASN A 117 -17.07 4.41 -1.41
N PRO A 118 -17.56 3.29 -1.98
CA PRO A 118 -17.33 2.91 -3.37
C PRO A 118 -17.88 3.92 -4.39
N HIS A 119 -18.86 4.72 -4.02
CA HIS A 119 -19.49 5.72 -4.88
C HIS A 119 -18.89 7.12 -4.73
N ALA A 120 -18.05 7.35 -3.73
CA ALA A 120 -17.37 8.63 -3.52
C ALA A 120 -16.32 8.89 -4.60
N ASN A 121 -15.90 10.15 -4.73
CA ASN A 121 -14.82 10.53 -5.61
C ASN A 121 -13.46 10.07 -5.00
N ALA A 122 -12.68 9.30 -5.75
CA ALA A 122 -11.41 8.77 -5.28
C ALA A 122 -10.40 9.87 -4.93
N ALA A 123 -10.35 10.96 -5.74
CA ALA A 123 -9.43 12.05 -5.52
C ALA A 123 -9.72 12.85 -4.23
N GLN A 124 -10.97 12.86 -3.79
CA GLN A 124 -11.33 13.45 -2.48
C GLN A 124 -10.91 12.58 -1.29
N ILE A 125 -10.67 11.28 -1.50
CA ILE A 125 -10.28 10.34 -0.45
C ILE A 125 -8.76 10.24 -0.32
N VAL A 126 -8.05 10.10 -1.46
CA VAL A 126 -6.61 9.81 -1.49
C VAL A 126 -5.77 10.85 -2.23
N GLY A 127 -6.40 11.95 -2.65
CA GLY A 127 -5.74 13.01 -3.39
C GLY A 127 -5.68 12.78 -4.91
N SER A 128 -5.70 13.89 -5.67
CA SER A 128 -5.64 13.87 -7.14
C SER A 128 -4.34 13.23 -7.66
N ASN A 129 -3.22 13.48 -7.00
CA ASN A 129 -1.93 12.91 -7.35
C ASN A 129 -1.96 11.38 -7.27
N ALA A 130 -2.45 10.81 -6.17
CA ALA A 130 -2.54 9.36 -5.99
C ALA A 130 -3.41 8.72 -7.07
N VAL A 131 -4.53 9.35 -7.43
CA VAL A 131 -5.41 8.87 -8.51
C VAL A 131 -4.73 8.96 -9.86
N GLY A 132 -4.13 10.11 -10.19
CA GLY A 132 -3.45 10.34 -11.48
C GLY A 132 -2.30 9.36 -11.70
N LEU A 133 -1.50 9.15 -10.69
CA LEU A 133 -0.33 8.27 -10.74
C LEU A 133 -0.69 6.78 -10.88
N ASN A 134 -1.92 6.43 -10.52
CA ASN A 134 -2.49 5.11 -10.82
C ASN A 134 -3.27 5.09 -12.15
N GLY A 135 -3.06 6.10 -13.02
CA GLY A 135 -3.70 6.19 -14.33
C GLY A 135 -5.19 6.48 -14.28
N GLY A 136 -5.68 7.03 -13.16
CA GLY A 136 -7.03 7.52 -13.01
C GLY A 136 -7.16 8.99 -13.40
N ASN A 137 -8.36 9.54 -13.26
CA ASN A 137 -8.67 10.95 -13.41
C ASN A 137 -9.47 11.46 -12.21
N ASN A 138 -9.54 12.78 -12.04
CA ASN A 138 -10.16 13.40 -10.87
C ASN A 138 -11.69 13.16 -10.75
N ALA A 139 -12.35 12.64 -11.78
CA ALA A 139 -13.75 12.25 -11.73
C ALA A 139 -13.98 10.77 -11.38
N MET A 140 -12.89 10.00 -11.19
CA MET A 140 -12.96 8.55 -10.93
C MET A 140 -13.63 8.26 -9.59
N ARG A 141 -14.52 7.26 -9.59
CA ARG A 141 -15.13 6.75 -8.35
C ARG A 141 -14.13 5.87 -7.58
N ALA A 142 -14.31 5.81 -6.26
CA ALA A 142 -13.49 4.97 -5.41
C ALA A 142 -13.52 3.50 -5.83
N SER A 143 -14.69 2.95 -6.20
CA SER A 143 -14.80 1.58 -6.72
C SER A 143 -13.95 1.33 -7.96
N ASP A 144 -13.92 2.28 -8.90
CA ASP A 144 -13.20 2.13 -10.15
C ASP A 144 -11.68 2.22 -9.90
N PHE A 145 -11.29 3.13 -9.00
CA PHE A 145 -9.90 3.27 -8.57
C PHE A 145 -9.40 2.01 -7.84
N VAL A 146 -10.19 1.50 -6.89
CA VAL A 146 -9.90 0.23 -6.19
C VAL A 146 -9.72 -0.90 -7.20
N ASN A 147 -10.69 -1.10 -8.10
CA ASN A 147 -10.61 -2.16 -9.11
C ASN A 147 -9.35 -2.05 -9.97
N ARG A 148 -8.96 -0.84 -10.34
CA ARG A 148 -7.74 -0.59 -11.09
C ARG A 148 -6.48 -1.04 -10.31
N VAL A 149 -6.37 -0.66 -9.04
CA VAL A 149 -5.24 -1.07 -8.19
C VAL A 149 -5.22 -2.59 -7.97
N LEU A 150 -6.40 -3.19 -7.72
CA LEU A 150 -6.51 -4.64 -7.54
C LEU A 150 -6.12 -5.41 -8.82
N GLN A 151 -6.46 -4.90 -10.01
CA GLN A 151 -6.04 -5.48 -11.28
C GLN A 151 -4.52 -5.44 -11.47
N MET A 152 -3.85 -4.36 -11.06
CA MET A 152 -2.37 -4.29 -11.09
C MET A 152 -1.73 -5.35 -10.19
N TYR A 153 -2.31 -5.60 -9.04
CA TYR A 153 -1.91 -6.72 -8.20
C TYR A 153 -2.21 -8.09 -8.84
N GLY A 154 -3.12 -8.16 -9.82
CA GLY A 154 -3.61 -9.39 -10.42
C GLY A 154 -4.78 -10.00 -9.65
N GLY A 155 -5.47 -9.20 -8.83
CA GLY A 155 -6.70 -9.57 -8.12
C GLY A 155 -7.93 -9.53 -9.01
N GLN A 156 -8.99 -10.23 -8.57
CA GLN A 156 -10.31 -10.10 -9.18
C GLN A 156 -10.91 -8.72 -8.85
N PRO A 157 -11.76 -8.17 -9.72
CA PRO A 157 -12.48 -6.95 -9.42
C PRO A 157 -13.24 -7.08 -8.10
N HIS A 158 -13.11 -6.06 -7.26
CA HIS A 158 -13.86 -5.99 -6.01
C HIS A 158 -15.34 -5.85 -6.34
N ARG A 159 -16.10 -6.94 -6.16
CA ARG A 159 -17.55 -6.82 -6.07
C ARG A 159 -17.84 -6.22 -4.70
N ALA A 160 -18.31 -4.99 -4.67
CA ALA A 160 -18.81 -4.39 -3.45
C ALA A 160 -19.82 -5.36 -2.82
N SER A 161 -19.37 -6.15 -1.84
CA SER A 161 -20.32 -6.89 -1.00
C SER A 161 -21.17 -5.81 -0.33
N PRO A 162 -22.51 -5.95 -0.32
CA PRO A 162 -23.32 -5.07 0.48
C PRO A 162 -22.74 -5.15 1.89
N ILE A 163 -22.18 -4.04 2.37
CA ILE A 163 -21.74 -3.93 3.75
C ILE A 163 -23.02 -4.23 4.51
N ALA A 164 -23.07 -5.39 5.16
CA ALA A 164 -24.10 -5.61 6.15
C ALA A 164 -23.96 -4.42 7.10
N HIS A 165 -24.95 -3.54 7.11
CA HIS A 165 -25.06 -2.43 8.03
C HIS A 165 -25.28 -3.04 9.42
N GLY A 166 -24.25 -3.69 9.94
CA GLY A 166 -24.08 -3.94 11.35
C GLY A 166 -23.84 -2.57 11.95
N GLY A 167 -24.92 -1.91 12.30
CA GLY A 167 -24.87 -0.61 12.93
C GLY A 167 -23.85 -0.64 14.04
N ILE A 168 -23.02 0.40 14.13
CA ILE A 168 -22.11 0.68 15.23
C ILE A 168 -22.97 0.64 16.51
N ARG A 169 -23.02 -0.52 17.15
CA ARG A 169 -23.85 -0.76 18.35
C ARG A 169 -23.11 -0.44 19.64
N ASN A 170 -21.88 0.06 19.53
CA ASN A 170 -21.11 0.40 20.72
C ASN A 170 -20.42 1.77 20.55
N ARG A 171 -20.73 2.72 21.43
CA ARG A 171 -20.15 4.06 21.49
C ARG A 171 -18.62 4.04 21.63
N ASP A 172 -18.09 2.98 22.27
CA ASP A 172 -16.66 2.84 22.51
C ASP A 172 -15.90 2.56 21.21
N ASN A 173 -16.48 1.77 20.28
CA ASN A 173 -15.93 1.54 18.94
C ASN A 173 -15.92 2.82 18.09
N LEU A 174 -16.93 3.69 18.23
CA LEU A 174 -16.97 4.95 17.51
C LEU A 174 -15.87 5.91 17.97
N LEU A 175 -15.61 5.98 19.28
CA LEU A 175 -14.54 6.80 19.83
C LEU A 175 -13.14 6.30 19.46
N GLU A 176 -12.96 4.99 19.36
CA GLU A 176 -11.70 4.38 18.90
C GLU A 176 -11.45 4.65 17.41
N VAL A 177 -12.48 4.54 16.58
CA VAL A 177 -12.43 4.89 15.15
C VAL A 177 -12.16 6.39 14.96
N LEU A 178 -12.81 7.25 15.75
CA LEU A 178 -12.57 8.70 15.69
C LEU A 178 -11.16 9.08 16.18
N ARG A 179 -10.64 8.42 17.20
CA ARG A 179 -9.25 8.62 17.65
C ARG A 179 -8.24 8.16 16.62
N ALA A 180 -8.47 7.01 15.98
CA ALA A 180 -7.61 6.52 14.89
C ALA A 180 -7.66 7.45 13.67
N LEU A 181 -8.81 8.03 13.36
CA LEU A 181 -8.99 9.03 12.30
C LEU A 181 -8.24 10.34 12.61
N LEU A 182 -8.33 10.83 13.85
CA LEU A 182 -7.64 12.04 14.30
C LEU A 182 -6.12 11.82 14.29
N ALA A 183 -5.63 10.71 14.83
CA ALA A 183 -4.21 10.36 14.81
C ALA A 183 -3.65 10.24 13.38
N SER A 184 -4.41 9.68 12.44
CA SER A 184 -4.00 9.61 11.04
C SER A 184 -4.03 10.96 10.32
N GLN A 185 -4.83 11.93 10.78
CA GLN A 185 -4.82 13.29 10.27
C GLN A 185 -3.67 14.12 10.84
N GLU A 186 -3.32 13.92 12.12
CA GLU A 186 -2.16 14.57 12.77
C GLU A 186 -0.85 14.06 12.14
N GLU A 187 -0.70 12.75 11.91
CA GLU A 187 0.43 12.17 11.18
C GLU A 187 0.51 12.64 9.71
N ALA A 188 -0.62 12.94 9.06
CA ALA A 188 -0.66 13.47 7.72
C ALA A 188 -0.28 14.97 7.68
N SER A 189 -0.71 15.77 8.68
CA SER A 189 -0.42 17.19 8.74
C SER A 189 1.03 17.50 9.14
N GLU A 190 1.65 16.68 10.00
CA GLU A 190 3.07 16.81 10.35
C GLU A 190 4.00 16.41 9.19
N LYS A 191 3.51 15.62 8.23
CA LYS A 191 4.27 15.20 7.04
C LYS A 191 4.15 16.14 5.85
N GLU A 192 3.13 16.99 5.79
CA GLU A 192 2.98 17.97 4.69
C GLU A 192 4.00 19.12 4.74
N GLU A 193 4.66 19.33 5.88
CA GLU A 193 5.62 20.45 6.05
C GLU A 193 7.07 20.11 5.71
N SER A 194 7.43 18.83 5.42
CA SER A 194 8.82 18.43 5.28
C SER A 194 9.27 17.93 3.90
N ASP A 195 8.39 17.53 2.97
CA ASP A 195 8.83 16.95 1.70
C ASP A 195 7.84 17.19 0.55
N GLU A 196 7.97 18.31 -0.17
CA GLU A 196 7.22 18.58 -1.41
C GLU A 196 7.51 17.59 -2.56
N ASP A 197 8.55 16.76 -2.46
CA ASP A 197 9.00 15.86 -3.53
C ASP A 197 8.73 14.35 -3.30
N ASP A 198 8.50 13.91 -2.07
CA ASP A 198 8.26 12.51 -1.74
C ASP A 198 6.81 12.28 -1.28
N ASN A 199 5.90 12.13 -2.25
CA ASN A 199 4.53 11.70 -1.94
C ASN A 199 4.55 10.25 -1.39
N PRO A 200 4.32 10.03 -0.08
CA PRO A 200 4.45 8.71 0.56
C PRO A 200 3.41 7.68 0.09
N LEU A 201 2.45 8.10 -0.74
CA LEU A 201 1.36 7.27 -1.24
C LEU A 201 1.69 6.56 -2.55
N MET A 202 2.91 6.74 -3.10
CA MET A 202 3.27 6.16 -4.37
C MET A 202 4.41 5.17 -4.30
N THR A 203 4.14 3.96 -4.76
CA THR A 203 5.24 3.08 -5.07
C THR A 203 6.01 3.62 -6.28
N PRO A 204 7.31 3.51 -6.27
CA PRO A 204 8.18 4.00 -7.32
C PRO A 204 8.03 3.32 -8.66
N PHE A 205 7.52 2.09 -8.67
CA PHE A 205 7.12 1.39 -9.88
C PHE A 205 6.05 2.19 -10.63
N MET A 206 5.09 2.73 -9.93
CA MET A 206 4.04 3.56 -10.52
C MET A 206 4.58 4.90 -11.06
N ARG A 207 5.53 5.54 -10.35
CA ARG A 207 6.20 6.73 -10.85
C ARG A 207 7.03 6.45 -12.11
N ALA A 208 7.68 5.29 -12.21
CA ALA A 208 8.47 4.90 -13.39
C ALA A 208 7.61 4.59 -14.61
N PHE A 209 6.44 3.97 -14.44
CA PHE A 209 5.55 3.59 -15.55
C PHE A 209 4.67 4.75 -16.03
N TYR A 210 4.22 5.62 -15.14
CA TYR A 210 3.24 6.67 -15.45
C TYR A 210 3.84 8.08 -15.49
N GLY A 211 5.07 8.28 -15.02
CA GLY A 211 5.75 9.57 -15.03
C GLY A 211 5.96 10.26 -16.39
N PRO A 212 6.10 9.54 -17.52
CA PRO A 212 6.26 10.18 -18.84
C PRO A 212 4.99 10.85 -19.39
N PHE A 213 3.82 10.47 -18.90
CA PHE A 213 2.54 10.94 -19.45
C PHE A 213 2.01 12.24 -18.82
N TYR A 214 2.69 12.81 -17.82
CA TYR A 214 2.24 13.99 -17.09
C TYR A 214 3.13 15.22 -17.27
N ARG A 215 3.81 15.36 -18.42
CA ARG A 215 4.38 16.63 -18.86
C ARG A 215 3.64 17.11 -20.11
N SER A 216 2.56 17.77 -19.90
CA SER A 216 2.00 18.77 -20.84
C SER A 216 0.99 19.62 -20.08
#